data_426bc40eda8b8f6bad40ca57a54bb2d2
#
_entry.id   426bc40eda8b8f6bad40ca57a54bb2d2
#
_cell.length_a   1.000
_cell.length_b   1.000
_cell.length_c   1.000
_cell.angle_alpha   90.00
_cell.angle_beta   90.00
_cell.angle_gamma   90.00
#
_symmetry.space_group_name_H-M   'P 1'
#
loop_
_entity.id
_entity.type
_entity.pdbx_description
1 polymer ?
#
loop_
_entity_poly.entity_id
_entity_poly.type
_entity_poly.pdbx_seq_one_letter_code
_entity_poly.pdbx_strand_id
1 'polypeptide(L)'
;MKYDLEPRGWIVAEETFDPCRTAKCESIFAQGNGYINIRCALEEGYLDTYRGAFITGTFNKAMPDEVTELPNLPDVTAMEFIVNGERFAMDQGTLQSYLRTLDLHTGEATRTVQWKSPAGAALELTFRRFVSLDNEHIAAFSVEVTPTNQDIELVVNSGISTRNSNTGSQHCVEGEMRMLPGGILRLMTCLLYTSPSP
;
A
#
# COMPACT_ATOMS: atom_id res chain seq x y z
N MET A 1 -6.07 -14.97 -23.74
CA MET A 1 -5.65 -14.47 -22.42
C MET A 1 -6.76 -13.58 -21.91
N LYS A 2 -7.67 -14.10 -21.08
CA LYS A 2 -8.72 -13.26 -20.48
C LYS A 2 -8.06 -12.38 -19.45
N TYR A 3 -8.23 -11.09 -19.58
CA TYR A 3 -7.85 -10.14 -18.54
C TYR A 3 -8.96 -10.19 -17.49
N ASP A 4 -8.63 -10.60 -16.26
CA ASP A 4 -9.56 -10.62 -15.13
C ASP A 4 -9.89 -9.20 -14.58
N LEU A 5 -9.50 -8.18 -15.35
CA LEU A 5 -9.77 -6.78 -15.08
C LEU A 5 -10.85 -6.31 -16.06
N GLU A 6 -12.09 -6.33 -15.61
CA GLU A 6 -13.22 -5.86 -16.42
C GLU A 6 -13.71 -4.49 -15.91
N PRO A 7 -13.71 -3.45 -16.77
CA PRO A 7 -14.37 -2.20 -16.43
C PRO A 7 -15.89 -2.44 -16.39
N ARG A 8 -16.48 -2.24 -15.23
CA ARG A 8 -17.94 -2.27 -15.04
C ARG A 8 -18.44 -0.82 -14.86
N GLY A 9 -18.60 -0.09 -15.95
CA GLY A 9 -18.88 1.34 -15.89
C GLY A 9 -17.69 2.10 -15.30
N TRP A 10 -17.86 2.66 -14.10
CA TRP A 10 -16.83 3.40 -13.37
C TRP A 10 -15.98 2.52 -12.42
N ILE A 11 -16.20 1.22 -12.39
CA ILE A 11 -15.47 0.29 -11.51
C ILE A 11 -14.44 -0.49 -12.32
N VAL A 12 -13.20 -0.45 -11.87
CA VAL A 12 -12.15 -1.39 -12.27
C VAL A 12 -12.13 -2.50 -11.23
N ALA A 13 -12.24 -3.76 -11.65
CA ALA A 13 -12.30 -4.89 -10.73
C ALA A 13 -11.22 -5.93 -11.02
N GLU A 14 -10.69 -6.52 -9.94
CA GLU A 14 -9.85 -7.73 -9.95
C GLU A 14 -10.57 -8.77 -9.07
N GLU A 15 -11.02 -9.86 -9.70
CA GLU A 15 -11.83 -10.90 -9.05
C GLU A 15 -11.02 -12.13 -8.63
N THR A 16 -9.75 -12.20 -9.06
CA THR A 16 -8.88 -13.33 -8.76
C THR A 16 -7.51 -12.83 -8.31
N PHE A 17 -7.10 -13.24 -7.12
CA PHE A 17 -5.75 -12.98 -6.64
C PHE A 17 -4.74 -13.88 -7.34
N ASP A 18 -3.72 -13.27 -7.93
CA ASP A 18 -2.58 -13.96 -8.52
C ASP A 18 -1.29 -13.28 -8.02
N PRO A 19 -0.49 -13.95 -7.17
CA PRO A 19 0.74 -13.36 -6.63
C PRO A 19 1.74 -12.97 -7.73
N CYS A 20 1.69 -13.61 -8.91
CA CYS A 20 2.55 -13.27 -10.04
C CYS A 20 2.13 -12.00 -10.79
N ARG A 21 0.96 -11.43 -10.45
CA ARG A 21 0.42 -10.24 -11.11
C ARG A 21 0.36 -9.00 -10.20
N THR A 22 0.83 -9.11 -8.98
CA THR A 22 0.75 -8.02 -7.99
C THR A 22 1.34 -6.72 -8.52
N ALA A 23 2.52 -6.75 -9.13
CA ALA A 23 3.19 -5.57 -9.69
C ALA A 23 2.38 -4.85 -10.77
N LYS A 24 1.65 -5.60 -11.63
CA LYS A 24 0.74 -5.03 -12.62
C LYS A 24 -0.48 -4.39 -11.95
N CYS A 25 -1.09 -5.09 -11.01
CA CYS A 25 -2.28 -4.62 -10.31
C CYS A 25 -1.97 -3.40 -9.44
N GLU A 26 -0.81 -3.35 -8.78
CA GLU A 26 -0.35 -2.16 -8.05
C GLU A 26 -0.37 -0.89 -8.90
N SER A 27 -0.02 -0.99 -10.18
CA SER A 27 -0.03 0.13 -11.11
C SER A 27 -1.44 0.49 -11.58
N ILE A 28 -2.28 -0.51 -11.88
CA ILE A 28 -3.64 -0.29 -12.39
C ILE A 28 -4.54 0.36 -11.34
N PHE A 29 -4.39 -0.06 -10.07
CA PHE A 29 -5.14 0.49 -8.95
C PHE A 29 -4.45 1.67 -8.26
N ALA A 30 -3.37 2.22 -8.85
CA ALA A 30 -2.68 3.38 -8.30
C ALA A 30 -3.62 4.58 -8.17
N GLN A 31 -3.43 5.35 -7.12
CA GLN A 31 -4.24 6.51 -6.78
C GLN A 31 -3.37 7.75 -6.66
N GLY A 32 -3.92 8.90 -7.02
CA GLY A 32 -3.23 10.17 -6.90
C GLY A 32 -4.16 11.36 -7.07
N ASN A 33 -3.77 12.50 -6.54
CA ASN A 33 -4.50 13.76 -6.60
C ASN A 33 -3.72 14.90 -7.28
N GLY A 34 -2.62 14.55 -7.95
CA GLY A 34 -1.72 15.53 -8.57
C GLY A 34 -0.58 15.99 -7.63
N TYR A 35 -0.74 15.87 -6.32
CA TYR A 35 0.32 16.12 -5.33
C TYR A 35 0.89 14.81 -4.78
N ILE A 36 0.07 13.97 -4.15
CA ILE A 36 0.45 12.64 -3.70
C ILE A 36 0.05 11.60 -4.76
N ASN A 37 0.96 10.67 -5.06
CA ASN A 37 0.71 9.52 -5.91
C ASN A 37 1.19 8.27 -5.19
N ILE A 38 0.31 7.26 -5.04
CA ILE A 38 0.60 6.02 -4.32
C ILE A 38 0.23 4.82 -5.20
N ARG A 39 1.19 3.90 -5.38
CA ARG A 39 0.91 2.59 -5.99
C ARG A 39 0.04 1.77 -5.04
N CYS A 40 -0.89 1.02 -5.60
CA CYS A 40 -1.81 0.23 -4.79
C CYS A 40 -1.24 -1.16 -4.46
N ALA A 41 -0.07 -1.20 -3.82
CA ALA A 41 0.45 -2.44 -3.25
C ALA A 41 -0.49 -2.96 -2.16
N LEU A 42 -0.55 -4.29 -2.02
CA LEU A 42 -1.31 -4.94 -0.95
C LEU A 42 -0.63 -4.68 0.39
N GLU A 43 -1.41 -4.48 1.43
CA GLU A 43 -0.92 -4.06 2.75
C GLU A 43 0.06 -5.08 3.33
N GLU A 44 -0.25 -6.38 3.26
CA GLU A 44 0.53 -7.47 3.82
C GLU A 44 1.85 -7.78 3.09
N GLY A 45 1.98 -7.33 1.86
CA GLY A 45 3.18 -7.52 1.01
C GLY A 45 3.47 -8.97 0.63
N TYR A 46 3.91 -9.14 -0.61
CA TYR A 46 4.30 -10.43 -1.22
C TYR A 46 5.68 -10.33 -1.84
N LEU A 47 6.20 -11.46 -2.33
CA LEU A 47 7.43 -11.47 -3.14
C LEU A 47 7.23 -10.54 -4.36
N ASP A 48 8.22 -9.75 -4.67
CA ASP A 48 8.19 -8.75 -5.77
C ASP A 48 7.18 -7.60 -5.58
N THR A 49 6.65 -7.38 -4.36
CA THR A 49 5.84 -6.19 -4.07
C THR A 49 6.69 -4.93 -4.24
N TYR A 50 6.29 -4.06 -5.16
CA TYR A 50 6.88 -2.74 -5.32
C TYR A 50 5.97 -1.68 -4.69
N ARG A 51 6.45 -1.07 -3.62
CA ARG A 51 5.74 0.02 -2.94
C ARG A 51 6.26 1.35 -3.45
N GLY A 52 5.37 2.17 -3.97
CA GLY A 52 5.71 3.48 -4.51
C GLY A 52 4.83 4.56 -3.92
N ALA A 53 5.46 5.58 -3.35
CA ALA A 53 4.83 6.80 -2.90
C ALA A 53 5.65 7.99 -3.42
N PHE A 54 4.98 8.92 -4.09
CA PHE A 54 5.64 10.03 -4.76
C PHE A 54 4.91 11.32 -4.45
N ILE A 55 5.66 12.41 -4.29
CA ILE A 55 5.12 13.77 -4.15
C ILE A 55 5.59 14.59 -5.34
N THR A 56 4.64 15.19 -6.03
CA THR A 56 4.91 16.07 -7.18
C THR A 56 5.78 17.25 -6.77
N GLY A 57 6.78 17.55 -7.57
CA GLY A 57 7.71 18.66 -7.32
C GLY A 57 8.91 18.28 -6.44
N THR A 58 9.00 17.04 -5.95
CA THR A 58 10.21 16.54 -5.30
C THR A 58 11.10 15.87 -6.33
N PHE A 59 12.32 16.39 -6.51
CA PHE A 59 13.28 15.84 -7.46
C PHE A 59 14.62 15.67 -6.77
N ASN A 60 15.30 14.56 -7.04
CA ASN A 60 16.59 14.28 -6.45
C ASN A 60 17.49 13.45 -7.38
N LYS A 61 18.79 13.45 -7.07
CA LYS A 61 19.78 12.54 -7.63
C LYS A 61 20.37 11.73 -6.49
N ALA A 62 20.52 10.43 -6.67
CA ALA A 62 21.20 9.62 -5.67
C ALA A 62 22.72 9.89 -5.67
N MET A 63 23.30 10.12 -6.88
CA MET A 63 24.70 10.50 -7.07
C MET A 63 24.79 11.71 -8.01
N PRO A 64 25.86 12.54 -7.91
CA PRO A 64 26.01 13.76 -8.72
C PRO A 64 25.92 13.52 -10.23
N ASP A 65 26.41 12.38 -10.70
CA ASP A 65 26.46 12.03 -12.13
C ASP A 65 25.21 11.33 -12.65
N GLU A 66 24.23 11.04 -11.76
CA GLU A 66 22.99 10.37 -12.13
C GLU A 66 21.93 11.34 -12.67
N VAL A 67 20.94 10.78 -13.33
CA VAL A 67 19.77 11.52 -13.80
C VAL A 67 18.92 11.95 -12.62
N THR A 68 18.33 13.14 -12.71
CA THR A 68 17.35 13.58 -11.71
C THR A 68 16.08 12.73 -11.80
N GLU A 69 15.65 12.20 -10.69
CA GLU A 69 14.48 11.34 -10.57
C GLU A 69 13.44 11.91 -9.59
N LEU A 70 12.20 11.46 -9.73
CA LEU A 70 11.18 11.62 -8.72
C LEU A 70 11.42 10.56 -7.64
N PRO A 71 11.83 10.95 -6.40
CA PRO A 71 12.23 9.99 -5.38
C PRO A 71 11.03 9.17 -4.89
N ASN A 72 11.23 7.87 -4.72
CA ASN A 72 10.29 7.02 -4.02
C ASN A 72 10.39 7.29 -2.52
N LEU A 73 9.33 7.81 -1.94
CA LEU A 73 9.26 8.23 -0.55
C LEU A 73 9.04 7.05 0.40
N PRO A 74 9.20 7.27 1.72
CA PRO A 74 8.90 6.25 2.72
C PRO A 74 7.49 5.68 2.57
N ASP A 75 7.38 4.36 2.68
CA ASP A 75 6.11 3.65 2.59
C ASP A 75 5.33 3.78 3.90
N VAL A 76 4.07 4.19 3.78
CA VAL A 76 3.09 4.31 4.87
C VAL A 76 1.95 3.30 4.73
N THR A 77 2.02 2.42 3.74
CA THR A 77 0.91 1.53 3.36
C THR A 77 1.07 0.11 3.87
N ALA A 78 2.30 -0.31 4.22
CA ALA A 78 2.56 -1.66 4.70
C ALA A 78 1.93 -1.90 6.07
N MET A 79 1.21 -3.00 6.18
CA MET A 79 0.63 -3.50 7.43
C MET A 79 0.82 -5.01 7.52
N GLU A 80 1.10 -5.50 8.71
CA GLU A 80 1.15 -6.92 9.00
C GLU A 80 0.02 -7.26 9.97
N PHE A 81 -0.70 -8.34 9.67
CA PHE A 81 -1.79 -8.84 10.47
C PHE A 81 -1.41 -10.22 10.99
N ILE A 82 -1.42 -10.41 12.32
CA ILE A 82 -1.12 -11.67 12.98
C ILE A 82 -2.40 -12.12 13.68
N VAL A 83 -2.93 -13.27 13.28
CA VAL A 83 -4.18 -13.86 13.74
C VAL A 83 -3.86 -15.13 14.52
N ASN A 84 -4.08 -15.13 15.84
CA ASN A 84 -3.74 -16.25 16.72
C ASN A 84 -2.28 -16.73 16.56
N GLY A 85 -1.34 -15.77 16.34
CA GLY A 85 0.07 -16.07 16.13
C GLY A 85 0.45 -16.43 14.68
N GLU A 86 -0.50 -16.54 13.75
CA GLU A 86 -0.25 -16.80 12.33
C GLU A 86 -0.36 -15.52 11.49
N ARG A 87 0.59 -15.30 10.61
CA ARG A 87 0.57 -14.15 9.71
C ARG A 87 -0.50 -14.33 8.63
N PHE A 88 -1.36 -13.33 8.47
CA PHE A 88 -2.27 -13.26 7.34
C PHE A 88 -1.49 -13.07 6.03
N ALA A 89 -1.74 -13.94 5.07
CA ALA A 89 -1.31 -13.81 3.68
C ALA A 89 -2.23 -14.66 2.79
N MET A 90 -2.64 -14.12 1.66
CA MET A 90 -3.59 -14.81 0.77
C MET A 90 -2.98 -16.01 0.04
N ASP A 91 -1.65 -16.14 0.02
CA ASP A 91 -0.90 -17.29 -0.49
C ASP A 91 -0.68 -18.38 0.59
N GLN A 92 -1.15 -18.15 1.82
CA GLN A 92 -1.11 -19.11 2.92
C GLN A 92 -2.53 -19.37 3.42
N GLY A 93 -2.78 -20.56 3.97
CA GLY A 93 -4.12 -20.96 4.38
C GLY A 93 -5.05 -21.19 3.17
N THR A 94 -6.30 -20.76 3.30
CA THR A 94 -7.33 -20.94 2.26
C THR A 94 -7.98 -19.60 1.94
N LEU A 95 -7.76 -19.10 0.73
CA LEU A 95 -8.49 -17.95 0.19
C LEU A 95 -9.87 -18.43 -0.30
N GLN A 96 -10.95 -18.00 0.37
CA GLN A 96 -12.31 -18.39 0.05
C GLN A 96 -12.95 -17.46 -0.97
N SER A 97 -12.72 -16.16 -0.82
CA SER A 97 -13.14 -15.15 -1.79
C SER A 97 -12.17 -13.97 -1.83
N TYR A 98 -12.10 -13.33 -2.97
CA TYR A 98 -11.29 -12.14 -3.20
C TYR A 98 -11.98 -11.23 -4.20
N LEU A 99 -12.03 -9.95 -3.87
CA LEU A 99 -12.44 -8.90 -4.79
C LEU A 99 -11.66 -7.62 -4.47
N ARG A 100 -11.01 -7.04 -5.45
CA ARG A 100 -10.45 -5.69 -5.35
C ARG A 100 -11.08 -4.81 -6.41
N THR A 101 -11.52 -3.63 -6.02
CA THR A 101 -12.15 -2.65 -6.91
C THR A 101 -11.50 -1.28 -6.75
N LEU A 102 -11.51 -0.52 -7.83
CA LEU A 102 -11.27 0.92 -7.82
C LEU A 102 -12.49 1.58 -8.44
N ASP A 103 -13.18 2.38 -7.65
CA ASP A 103 -14.27 3.23 -8.11
C ASP A 103 -13.66 4.53 -8.65
N LEU A 104 -13.73 4.71 -9.96
CA LEU A 104 -13.19 5.89 -10.64
C LEU A 104 -14.04 7.15 -10.41
N HIS A 105 -15.26 7.00 -9.86
CA HIS A 105 -16.12 8.13 -9.54
C HIS A 105 -15.74 8.76 -8.19
N THR A 106 -15.40 7.92 -7.20
CA THR A 106 -15.04 8.36 -5.85
C THR A 106 -13.53 8.37 -5.61
N GLY A 107 -12.75 7.65 -6.43
CA GLY A 107 -11.32 7.45 -6.23
C GLY A 107 -11.00 6.47 -5.10
N GLU A 108 -12.00 5.74 -4.56
CA GLU A 108 -11.79 4.76 -3.51
C GLU A 108 -11.37 3.40 -4.08
N ALA A 109 -10.30 2.85 -3.58
CA ALA A 109 -9.93 1.46 -3.78
C ALA A 109 -10.38 0.62 -2.58
N THR A 110 -11.13 -0.45 -2.87
CA THR A 110 -11.63 -1.39 -1.86
C THR A 110 -11.15 -2.80 -2.18
N ARG A 111 -10.73 -3.54 -1.17
CA ARG A 111 -10.39 -4.96 -1.27
C ARG A 111 -11.11 -5.73 -0.17
N THR A 112 -11.90 -6.73 -0.55
CA THR A 112 -12.57 -7.65 0.37
C THR A 112 -12.00 -9.04 0.22
N VAL A 113 -11.67 -9.68 1.32
CA VAL A 113 -11.04 -11.00 1.39
C VAL A 113 -11.77 -11.86 2.42
N GLN A 114 -12.19 -13.05 2.03
CA GLN A 114 -12.55 -14.09 2.98
C GLN A 114 -11.45 -15.14 3.02
N TRP A 115 -10.84 -15.27 4.18
CA TRP A 115 -9.66 -16.09 4.37
C TRP A 115 -9.80 -17.00 5.59
N LYS A 116 -9.25 -18.19 5.47
CA LYS A 116 -9.14 -19.14 6.57
C LYS A 116 -7.68 -19.47 6.82
N SER A 117 -7.21 -19.25 8.06
CA SER A 117 -5.85 -19.55 8.46
C SER A 117 -5.53 -21.04 8.39
N PRO A 118 -4.26 -21.44 8.32
CA PRO A 118 -3.85 -22.84 8.44
C PRO A 118 -4.38 -23.52 9.71
N ALA A 119 -4.43 -22.81 10.84
CA ALA A 119 -5.00 -23.31 12.10
C ALA A 119 -6.54 -23.28 12.16
N GLY A 120 -7.22 -22.76 11.14
CA GLY A 120 -8.65 -22.85 10.97
C GLY A 120 -9.45 -21.62 11.39
N ALA A 121 -8.85 -20.53 11.85
CA ALA A 121 -9.53 -19.26 12.10
C ALA A 121 -10.01 -18.66 10.77
N ALA A 122 -11.30 -18.32 10.66
CA ALA A 122 -11.87 -17.74 9.45
C ALA A 122 -12.23 -16.27 9.68
N LEU A 123 -11.87 -15.41 8.71
CA LEU A 123 -12.00 -13.97 8.77
C LEU A 123 -12.56 -13.42 7.46
N GLU A 124 -13.28 -12.32 7.59
CA GLU A 124 -13.50 -11.37 6.51
C GLU A 124 -12.67 -10.10 6.78
N LEU A 125 -11.89 -9.65 5.79
CA LEU A 125 -11.11 -8.43 5.86
C LEU A 125 -11.57 -7.50 4.74
N THR A 126 -11.85 -6.25 5.09
CA THR A 126 -12.14 -5.19 4.13
C THR A 126 -11.14 -4.07 4.29
N PHE A 127 -10.36 -3.84 3.24
CA PHE A 127 -9.37 -2.76 3.13
C PHE A 127 -9.96 -1.66 2.26
N ARG A 128 -9.84 -0.42 2.68
CA ARG A 128 -10.22 0.75 1.88
C ARG A 128 -9.11 1.77 1.91
N ARG A 129 -8.91 2.44 0.78
CA ARG A 129 -7.97 3.56 0.70
C ARG A 129 -8.41 4.57 -0.34
N PHE A 130 -8.03 5.82 -0.09
CA PHE A 130 -8.14 6.89 -1.08
C PHE A 130 -7.07 7.95 -0.84
N VAL A 131 -6.79 8.74 -1.88
CA VAL A 131 -6.00 9.97 -1.81
C VAL A 131 -6.98 11.13 -1.98
N SER A 132 -7.00 12.05 -1.00
CA SER A 132 -8.01 13.12 -0.96
C SER A 132 -7.81 14.12 -2.11
N LEU A 133 -8.90 14.51 -2.75
CA LEU A 133 -8.92 15.59 -3.74
C LEU A 133 -9.22 16.96 -3.09
N ASP A 134 -9.82 16.96 -1.90
CA ASP A 134 -10.13 18.18 -1.15
C ASP A 134 -8.91 18.72 -0.40
N ASN A 135 -8.16 17.82 0.24
CA ASN A 135 -6.88 18.15 0.86
C ASN A 135 -5.76 17.30 0.25
N GLU A 136 -4.96 17.94 -0.59
CA GLU A 136 -3.91 17.26 -1.37
C GLU A 136 -2.82 16.58 -0.53
N HIS A 137 -2.72 16.91 0.76
CA HIS A 137 -1.73 16.35 1.68
C HIS A 137 -2.23 15.12 2.46
N ILE A 138 -3.45 14.64 2.19
CA ILE A 138 -4.06 13.54 2.93
C ILE A 138 -4.26 12.31 2.04
N ALA A 139 -3.79 11.17 2.53
CA ALA A 139 -4.21 9.85 2.10
C ALA A 139 -4.79 9.10 3.32
N ALA A 140 -5.88 8.37 3.13
CA ALA A 140 -6.54 7.62 4.19
C ALA A 140 -6.58 6.13 3.87
N PHE A 141 -6.38 5.33 4.93
CA PHE A 141 -6.40 3.87 4.89
C PHE A 141 -7.25 3.36 6.03
N SER A 142 -8.11 2.40 5.77
CA SER A 142 -8.86 1.70 6.81
C SER A 142 -8.85 0.20 6.56
N VAL A 143 -8.88 -0.55 7.64
CA VAL A 143 -9.03 -2.00 7.61
C VAL A 143 -10.09 -2.40 8.63
N GLU A 144 -11.05 -3.19 8.18
CA GLU A 144 -12.07 -3.83 9.00
C GLU A 144 -11.80 -5.32 9.00
N VAL A 145 -11.75 -5.93 10.19
CA VAL A 145 -11.50 -7.38 10.36
C VAL A 145 -12.63 -7.97 11.14
N THR A 146 -13.33 -8.93 10.55
CA THR A 146 -14.49 -9.61 11.15
C THR A 146 -14.19 -11.11 11.27
N PRO A 147 -14.05 -11.65 12.48
CA PRO A 147 -13.98 -13.09 12.69
C PRO A 147 -15.32 -13.73 12.33
N THR A 148 -15.29 -14.87 11.62
CA THR A 148 -16.52 -15.49 11.14
C THR A 148 -16.86 -16.84 11.80
N ASN A 149 -15.90 -17.49 12.46
CA ASN A 149 -16.14 -18.81 13.05
C ASN A 149 -15.73 -18.97 14.51
N GLN A 150 -14.86 -18.11 15.03
CA GLN A 150 -14.37 -18.17 16.41
C GLN A 150 -13.79 -16.82 16.82
N ASP A 151 -13.64 -16.59 18.11
CA ASP A 151 -12.89 -15.44 18.63
C ASP A 151 -11.41 -15.57 18.24
N ILE A 152 -10.77 -14.42 17.99
CA ILE A 152 -9.38 -14.35 17.58
C ILE A 152 -8.60 -13.35 18.43
N GLU A 153 -7.32 -13.61 18.58
CA GLU A 153 -6.34 -12.59 18.95
C GLU A 153 -5.78 -11.97 17.66
N LEU A 154 -5.94 -10.67 17.52
CA LEU A 154 -5.44 -9.94 16.35
C LEU A 154 -4.37 -8.94 16.77
N VAL A 155 -3.17 -9.07 16.17
CA VAL A 155 -2.12 -8.06 16.26
C VAL A 155 -1.96 -7.40 14.90
N VAL A 156 -1.99 -6.07 14.88
CA VAL A 156 -1.76 -5.29 13.66
C VAL A 156 -0.50 -4.46 13.85
N ASN A 157 0.50 -4.74 13.02
CA ASN A 157 1.72 -3.95 12.94
C ASN A 157 1.62 -2.99 11.75
N SER A 158 1.67 -1.70 12.02
CA SER A 158 1.64 -0.64 11.02
C SER A 158 2.73 0.39 11.34
N GLY A 159 3.28 1.01 10.32
CA GLY A 159 4.37 1.98 10.51
C GLY A 159 4.80 2.65 9.23
N ILE A 160 5.92 3.36 9.28
CA ILE A 160 6.55 4.01 8.15
C ILE A 160 7.86 3.28 7.84
N SER A 161 8.03 2.81 6.61
CA SER A 161 9.27 2.17 6.16
C SER A 161 10.07 3.09 5.26
N THR A 162 11.33 3.31 5.59
CA THR A 162 12.29 4.10 4.80
C THR A 162 13.08 3.26 3.79
N ARG A 163 12.75 1.97 3.64
CA ARG A 163 13.49 1.03 2.79
C ARG A 163 13.15 1.14 1.30
N ASN A 164 12.21 2.02 0.94
CA ASN A 164 11.85 2.27 -0.45
C ASN A 164 13.00 2.92 -1.21
N SER A 165 13.22 2.49 -2.44
CA SER A 165 14.25 3.03 -3.32
C SER A 165 13.74 3.13 -4.76
N ASN A 166 14.42 3.92 -5.58
CA ASN A 166 14.22 3.96 -7.02
C ASN A 166 15.21 2.98 -7.68
N THR A 167 14.73 1.85 -8.20
CA THR A 167 15.56 0.88 -8.97
C THR A 167 16.93 0.59 -8.32
N GLY A 168 16.96 0.57 -6.97
CA GLY A 168 18.19 0.37 -6.20
C GLY A 168 18.87 1.65 -5.67
N SER A 169 18.43 2.82 -6.13
CA SER A 169 18.97 4.10 -5.65
C SER A 169 18.18 4.60 -4.44
N GLN A 170 18.87 4.84 -3.32
CA GLN A 170 18.29 5.39 -2.09
C GLN A 170 18.34 6.92 -2.14
N HIS A 171 17.16 7.54 -2.15
CA HIS A 171 17.06 9.02 -2.19
C HIS A 171 16.82 9.64 -0.82
N CYS A 172 16.20 8.91 0.09
CA CYS A 172 15.87 9.39 1.41
C CYS A 172 16.88 8.87 2.43
N VAL A 173 17.45 9.76 3.25
CA VAL A 173 18.17 9.36 4.45
C VAL A 173 17.23 9.33 5.63
N GLU A 174 17.45 8.39 6.55
CA GLU A 174 16.72 8.36 7.80
C GLU A 174 16.97 9.67 8.56
N GLY A 175 15.88 10.36 8.82
CA GLY A 175 15.84 11.51 9.68
C GLY A 175 15.31 11.12 11.05
N GLU A 176 14.67 12.07 11.70
CA GLU A 176 14.11 11.85 13.02
C GLU A 176 12.77 11.12 12.95
N MET A 177 12.65 10.00 13.66
CA MET A 177 11.38 9.30 13.87
C MET A 177 10.93 9.48 15.31
N ARG A 178 9.70 9.92 15.51
CA ARG A 178 9.10 10.11 16.84
C ARG A 178 7.67 9.58 16.89
N MET A 179 7.35 8.90 17.99
CA MET A 179 5.98 8.62 18.37
C MET A 179 5.46 9.80 19.20
N LEU A 180 4.39 10.41 18.75
CA LEU A 180 3.72 11.51 19.44
C LEU A 180 2.47 11.00 20.18
N PRO A 181 1.95 11.75 21.18
CA PRO A 181 0.71 11.40 21.86
C PRO A 181 -0.46 11.23 20.86
N GLY A 182 -1.37 10.28 21.18
CA GLY A 182 -2.50 9.96 20.30
C GLY A 182 -2.19 8.98 19.17
N GLY A 183 -1.05 8.24 19.25
CA GLY A 183 -0.69 7.23 18.27
C GLY A 183 -0.16 7.82 16.95
N ILE A 184 0.33 9.05 16.97
CA ILE A 184 0.88 9.72 15.79
C ILE A 184 2.33 9.33 15.61
N LEU A 185 2.67 8.69 14.50
CA LEU A 185 4.06 8.46 14.08
C LEU A 185 4.48 9.60 13.15
N ARG A 186 5.53 10.33 13.54
CA ARG A 186 6.13 11.37 12.73
C ARG A 186 7.49 10.90 12.23
N LEU A 187 7.69 10.95 10.92
CA LEU A 187 8.99 10.78 10.28
C LEU A 187 9.40 12.09 9.62
N MET A 188 10.62 12.52 9.89
CA MET A 188 11.29 13.55 9.11
C MET A 188 12.40 12.87 8.31
N THR A 189 12.40 13.06 7.01
CA THR A 189 13.45 12.56 6.12
C THR A 189 14.02 13.70 5.31
N CYS A 190 15.28 13.57 4.91
CA CYS A 190 15.95 14.50 4.00
C CYS A 190 16.25 13.80 2.70
N LEU A 191 16.13 14.52 1.59
CA LEU A 191 16.67 14.07 0.32
C LEU A 191 18.19 14.22 0.34
N LEU A 192 18.91 13.23 -0.18
CA LEU A 192 20.38 13.21 -0.17
C LEU A 192 20.98 14.41 -0.93
N TYR A 193 20.34 14.82 -2.03
CA TYR A 193 20.72 16.00 -2.81
C TYR A 193 19.45 16.71 -3.27
N THR A 194 19.28 17.95 -2.88
CA THR A 194 18.27 18.84 -3.47
C THR A 194 18.91 19.53 -4.66
N SER A 195 18.46 19.26 -5.87
CA SER A 195 18.76 20.15 -6.99
C SER A 195 17.99 21.46 -6.73
N PRO A 196 18.60 22.64 -6.89
CA PRO A 196 17.85 23.88 -6.81
C PRO A 196 16.73 23.82 -7.85
N SER A 197 15.52 24.16 -7.41
CA SER A 197 14.39 24.33 -8.31
C SER A 197 14.76 25.31 -9.42
N PRO A 198 14.44 25.02 -10.68
CA PRO A 198 14.67 25.96 -11.76
C PRO A 198 13.91 27.26 -11.57
#